data_32146c90fe7c9c4d09481d7a3f0e4d61
#
_entry.id   32146c90fe7c9c4d09481d7a3f0e4d61
#
_cell.length_a   1.000
_cell.length_b   1.000
_cell.length_c   1.000
_cell.angle_alpha   90.00
_cell.angle_beta   90.00
_cell.angle_gamma   90.00
#
_symmetry.space_group_name_H-M   'P 1'
#
loop_
_entity.id
_entity.type
_entity.pdbx_description
1 polymer ?
#
loop_
_entity_poly.entity_id
_entity_poly.type
_entity_poly.pdbx_seq_one_letter_code
_entity_poly.pdbx_strand_id
1 'polypeptide(L)'
;MSNSVIFACTSLTGVNKVGNLKKTPEGYYEMVVGALNVFNSAGSFYPLRGSAELFHESSSFQRRVRRAALRGEYGHPKPMPRSLDPREQKLRDQEFARRNLSIYEENVCCHHMKIWLDFDRVKDKDGKSVISIMSLVAPNGPLGHVLEKQLQNPHENVCFSIRSFTDNTLRFGIEERVLKEIVTFDYVNEPGIATAEKFFAPSLESFSNYEMEFSRGMLEQAIYTHRPAGISNESTIISGDALFNAMGWSLPSSEKLRLPSLGW
;
A
#
# COMPACT_ATOMS: atom_id res chain seq x y z
N MET A 1 -45.78 4.84 -7.77
CA MET A 1 -44.51 5.47 -8.12
C MET A 1 -43.61 5.47 -6.89
N SER A 2 -42.37 5.10 -7.00
CA SER A 2 -41.42 5.14 -5.88
C SER A 2 -41.22 6.58 -5.40
N ASN A 3 -41.30 6.83 -4.09
CA ASN A 3 -41.04 8.13 -3.48
C ASN A 3 -39.56 8.31 -3.07
N SER A 4 -38.70 7.45 -3.55
CA SER A 4 -37.27 7.49 -3.28
C SER A 4 -36.45 7.14 -4.51
N VAL A 5 -35.22 7.59 -4.54
CA VAL A 5 -34.21 7.29 -5.55
C VAL A 5 -32.94 6.85 -4.86
N ILE A 6 -32.28 5.84 -5.42
CA ILE A 6 -30.99 5.37 -4.96
C ILE A 6 -29.89 6.12 -5.71
N PHE A 7 -29.06 6.81 -4.94
CA PHE A 7 -27.79 7.34 -5.45
C PHE A 7 -26.72 6.29 -5.23
N ALA A 8 -26.14 5.79 -6.31
CA ALA A 8 -24.99 4.89 -6.26
C ALA A 8 -23.75 5.64 -6.73
N CYS A 9 -22.74 5.65 -5.91
CA CYS A 9 -21.45 6.24 -6.23
C CYS A 9 -20.34 5.24 -5.93
N THR A 10 -19.44 5.08 -6.88
CA THR A 10 -18.20 4.33 -6.67
C THR A 10 -17.10 5.33 -6.39
N SER A 11 -16.55 5.30 -5.19
CA SER A 11 -15.41 6.14 -4.83
C SER A 11 -14.17 5.31 -4.55
N LEU A 12 -13.00 5.88 -4.86
CA LEU A 12 -11.72 5.28 -4.54
C LEU A 12 -11.43 5.47 -3.04
N THR A 13 -11.34 4.37 -2.29
CA THR A 13 -10.98 4.39 -0.87
C THR A 13 -9.97 3.29 -0.57
N GLY A 14 -8.96 3.60 0.23
CA GLY A 14 -7.77 2.79 0.43
C GLY A 14 -7.88 1.53 1.30
N VAL A 15 -8.95 0.74 1.26
CA VAL A 15 -9.15 -0.36 2.24
C VAL A 15 -9.55 -1.72 1.64
N ASN A 16 -9.50 -1.93 0.32
CA ASN A 16 -9.89 -3.21 -0.29
C ASN A 16 -8.67 -4.03 -0.75
N LYS A 17 -8.75 -5.35 -0.59
CA LYS A 17 -7.74 -6.31 -1.06
C LYS A 17 -7.75 -6.53 -2.58
N VAL A 18 -8.48 -5.75 -3.33
CA VAL A 18 -8.56 -5.81 -4.79
C VAL A 18 -8.42 -4.41 -5.33
N GLY A 19 -7.41 -4.16 -6.14
CA GLY A 19 -7.23 -2.85 -6.72
C GLY A 19 -5.87 -2.68 -7.40
N ASN A 20 -5.71 -1.54 -8.04
CA ASN A 20 -4.49 -1.14 -8.70
C ASN A 20 -3.67 -0.22 -7.80
N LEU A 21 -2.37 -0.36 -7.85
CA LEU A 21 -1.46 0.60 -7.22
C LEU A 21 -1.34 1.83 -8.10
N LYS A 22 -1.37 2.99 -7.47
CA LYS A 22 -1.11 4.26 -8.15
C LYS A 22 0.39 4.42 -8.42
N LYS A 23 0.75 4.66 -9.68
CA LYS A 23 2.12 5.04 -10.05
C LYS A 23 2.39 6.49 -9.70
N THR A 24 3.62 6.77 -9.24
CA THR A 24 4.14 8.14 -9.19
C THR A 24 4.36 8.67 -10.62
N PRO A 25 4.52 10.00 -10.81
CA PRO A 25 4.85 10.57 -12.12
C PRO A 25 6.12 9.96 -12.74
N GLU A 26 7.07 9.52 -11.91
CA GLU A 26 8.33 8.88 -12.33
C GLU A 26 8.16 7.38 -12.64
N GLY A 27 6.95 6.83 -12.50
CA GLY A 27 6.65 5.43 -12.84
C GLY A 27 6.88 4.41 -11.72
N TYR A 28 7.06 4.87 -10.47
CA TYR A 28 7.26 4.01 -9.31
C TYR A 28 5.95 3.73 -8.58
N TYR A 29 5.93 2.61 -7.87
CA TYR A 29 4.85 2.24 -6.96
C TYR A 29 5.31 2.40 -5.50
N GLU A 30 4.49 2.98 -4.65
CA GLU A 30 4.76 3.05 -3.22
C GLU A 30 4.33 1.73 -2.56
N MET A 31 5.31 0.96 -2.07
CA MET A 31 5.11 -0.38 -1.53
C MET A 31 5.59 -0.50 -0.10
N VAL A 32 4.95 -1.37 0.67
CA VAL A 32 5.50 -1.89 1.93
C VAL A 32 6.44 -3.03 1.60
N VAL A 33 7.71 -2.91 1.97
CA VAL A 33 8.74 -3.93 1.70
C VAL A 33 9.25 -4.63 2.95
N GLY A 34 8.77 -4.21 4.11
CA GLY A 34 9.09 -4.78 5.42
C GLY A 34 8.42 -4.03 6.54
N ALA A 35 8.65 -4.44 7.78
CA ALA A 35 8.20 -3.71 8.96
C ALA A 35 9.12 -3.99 10.17
N LEU A 36 9.04 -3.11 11.17
CA LEU A 36 9.75 -3.21 12.45
C LEU A 36 8.76 -3.21 13.62
N ASN A 37 9.20 -3.65 14.77
CA ASN A 37 8.37 -3.96 15.93
C ASN A 37 7.29 -4.99 15.67
N VAL A 38 7.59 -5.96 14.80
CA VAL A 38 6.68 -7.04 14.39
C VAL A 38 7.38 -8.39 14.45
N PHE A 39 6.59 -9.45 14.53
CA PHE A 39 7.05 -10.81 14.34
C PHE A 39 7.02 -11.18 12.86
N ASN A 40 7.99 -11.95 12.42
CA ASN A 40 7.93 -12.61 11.13
C ASN A 40 7.14 -13.93 11.22
N SER A 41 6.90 -14.56 10.07
CA SER A 41 6.19 -15.85 9.97
C SER A 41 6.88 -17.01 10.71
N ALA A 42 8.18 -16.90 11.01
CA ALA A 42 8.93 -17.88 11.78
C ALA A 42 8.92 -17.60 13.30
N GLY A 43 8.24 -16.56 13.77
CA GLY A 43 8.13 -16.21 15.18
C GLY A 43 9.30 -15.40 15.74
N SER A 44 10.21 -14.91 14.91
CA SER A 44 11.29 -14.00 15.32
C SER A 44 10.82 -12.55 15.29
N PHE A 45 11.21 -11.76 16.28
CA PHE A 45 10.84 -10.35 16.42
C PHE A 45 11.88 -9.42 15.80
N TYR A 46 11.46 -8.44 15.01
CA TYR A 46 12.32 -7.44 14.40
C TYR A 46 12.17 -6.10 15.12
N PRO A 47 13.02 -5.78 16.11
CA PRO A 47 12.88 -4.56 16.87
C PRO A 47 13.28 -3.32 16.06
N LEU A 48 12.56 -2.20 16.26
CA LEU A 48 12.96 -0.89 15.76
C LEU A 48 14.29 -0.46 16.37
N ARG A 49 14.45 -0.73 17.68
CA ARG A 49 15.67 -0.40 18.42
C ARG A 49 16.88 -1.10 17.83
N GLY A 50 17.91 -0.33 17.50
CA GLY A 50 19.14 -0.83 16.88
C GLY A 50 19.03 -1.08 15.37
N SER A 51 17.80 -1.13 14.81
CA SER A 51 17.57 -1.24 13.36
C SER A 51 17.30 0.11 12.71
N ALA A 52 16.78 1.08 13.47
CA ALA A 52 16.40 2.40 12.94
C ALA A 52 17.57 3.17 12.31
N GLU A 53 18.78 2.97 12.81
CA GLU A 53 20.01 3.64 12.34
C GLU A 53 20.28 3.37 10.85
N LEU A 54 19.86 2.22 10.31
CA LEU A 54 20.01 1.89 8.90
C LEU A 54 19.21 2.84 7.99
N PHE A 55 18.14 3.42 8.50
CA PHE A 55 17.26 4.33 7.75
C PHE A 55 17.67 5.80 7.89
N HIS A 56 18.69 6.10 8.70
CA HIS A 56 19.26 7.43 8.78
C HIS A 56 20.02 7.78 7.50
N GLU A 57 19.94 9.02 7.04
CA GLU A 57 20.54 9.47 5.79
C GLU A 57 22.06 9.22 5.68
N SER A 58 22.78 9.26 6.79
CA SER A 58 24.23 9.01 6.84
C SER A 58 24.61 7.53 6.74
N SER A 59 23.68 6.59 6.85
CA SER A 59 23.95 5.15 6.85
C SER A 59 24.54 4.67 5.51
N SER A 60 25.27 3.56 5.55
CA SER A 60 25.80 2.88 4.36
C SER A 60 24.67 2.44 3.43
N PHE A 61 23.59 1.94 4.01
CA PHE A 61 22.41 1.50 3.28
C PHE A 61 21.76 2.66 2.52
N GLN A 62 21.47 3.79 3.18
CA GLN A 62 20.86 4.95 2.54
C GLN A 62 21.75 5.60 1.48
N ARG A 63 23.09 5.51 1.64
CA ARG A 63 24.01 5.94 0.57
C ARG A 63 23.87 5.08 -0.69
N ARG A 64 23.64 3.75 -0.55
CA ARG A 64 23.39 2.87 -1.71
C ARG A 64 22.05 3.20 -2.37
N VAL A 65 21.00 3.46 -1.60
CA VAL A 65 19.70 3.91 -2.12
C VAL A 65 19.85 5.18 -2.95
N ARG A 66 20.50 6.22 -2.40
CA ARG A 66 20.70 7.51 -3.11
C ARG A 66 21.55 7.42 -4.38
N ARG A 67 22.38 6.38 -4.51
CA ARG A 67 23.11 6.11 -5.76
C ARG A 67 22.26 5.50 -6.86
N ALA A 68 20.95 5.30 -6.61
CA ALA A 68 20.00 4.65 -7.51
C ALA A 68 20.46 3.24 -7.97
N ALA A 69 21.20 2.52 -7.11
CA ALA A 69 21.76 1.22 -7.42
C ALA A 69 21.12 0.07 -6.65
N LEU A 70 20.10 0.34 -5.82
CA LEU A 70 19.46 -0.70 -5.05
C LEU A 70 18.46 -1.48 -5.89
N ARG A 71 18.81 -2.73 -6.20
CA ARG A 71 17.99 -3.65 -6.99
C ARG A 71 17.56 -4.84 -6.16
N GLY A 72 16.35 -5.35 -6.41
CA GLY A 72 15.81 -6.57 -5.82
C GLY A 72 15.73 -7.68 -6.85
N GLU A 73 15.89 -8.92 -6.39
CA GLU A 73 15.81 -10.11 -7.21
C GLU A 73 14.40 -10.75 -7.11
N TYR A 74 14.10 -11.60 -8.07
CA TYR A 74 12.97 -12.50 -8.04
C TYR A 74 13.32 -13.72 -7.18
N GLY A 75 12.77 -13.77 -5.97
CA GLY A 75 13.05 -14.77 -4.96
C GLY A 75 14.33 -14.53 -4.15
N HIS A 76 14.37 -15.12 -2.97
CA HIS A 76 15.57 -15.11 -2.14
C HIS A 76 16.60 -16.17 -2.58
N PRO A 77 17.90 -15.92 -2.36
CA PRO A 77 18.90 -16.97 -2.39
C PRO A 77 18.49 -18.15 -1.48
N LYS A 78 18.61 -19.36 -2.00
CA LYS A 78 18.30 -20.57 -1.24
C LYS A 78 19.59 -21.25 -0.79
N PRO A 79 19.68 -21.73 0.47
CA PRO A 79 20.82 -22.51 0.90
C PRO A 79 20.86 -23.83 0.13
N MET A 80 22.07 -24.30 -0.14
CA MET A 80 22.25 -25.63 -0.71
C MET A 80 21.84 -26.70 0.31
N PRO A 81 21.43 -27.90 -0.14
CA PRO A 81 21.18 -29.01 0.74
C PRO A 81 22.38 -29.31 1.65
N ARG A 82 22.13 -29.70 2.89
CA ARG A 82 23.20 -30.01 3.83
C ARG A 82 24.04 -31.19 3.36
N SER A 83 25.37 -31.07 3.49
CA SER A 83 26.31 -32.16 3.29
C SER A 83 26.64 -32.85 4.62
N LEU A 84 26.86 -34.15 4.57
CA LEU A 84 27.36 -34.95 5.70
C LEU A 84 28.88 -34.73 5.93
N ASP A 85 29.61 -34.30 4.91
CA ASP A 85 31.03 -33.94 5.04
C ASP A 85 31.15 -32.51 5.63
N PRO A 86 31.79 -32.36 6.81
CA PRO A 86 31.97 -31.07 7.45
C PRO A 86 32.76 -30.06 6.61
N ARG A 87 33.71 -30.51 5.78
CA ARG A 87 34.50 -29.63 4.89
C ARG A 87 33.64 -29.09 3.78
N GLU A 88 32.88 -29.96 3.15
CA GLU A 88 31.93 -29.57 2.11
C GLU A 88 30.83 -28.64 2.66
N GLN A 89 30.28 -28.96 3.83
CA GLN A 89 29.29 -28.09 4.48
C GLN A 89 29.82 -26.69 4.72
N LYS A 90 31.07 -26.57 5.22
CA LYS A 90 31.71 -25.26 5.42
C LYS A 90 31.84 -24.46 4.10
N LEU A 91 32.19 -25.12 3.01
CA LEU A 91 32.26 -24.48 1.68
C LEU A 91 30.89 -24.01 1.21
N ARG A 92 29.86 -24.81 1.35
CA ARG A 92 28.47 -24.47 1.01
C ARG A 92 27.96 -23.28 1.85
N ASP A 93 28.27 -23.23 3.14
CA ASP A 93 27.91 -22.13 4.03
C ASP A 93 28.60 -20.82 3.61
N GLN A 94 29.89 -20.88 3.24
CA GLN A 94 30.63 -19.74 2.74
C GLN A 94 30.07 -19.24 1.40
N GLU A 95 29.73 -20.15 0.51
CA GLU A 95 29.12 -19.84 -0.80
C GLU A 95 27.75 -19.20 -0.65
N PHE A 96 26.93 -19.73 0.28
CA PHE A 96 25.65 -19.15 0.61
C PHE A 96 25.78 -17.76 1.23
N ALA A 97 26.73 -17.55 2.15
CA ALA A 97 27.01 -16.22 2.71
C ALA A 97 27.41 -15.22 1.61
N ARG A 98 28.32 -15.62 0.69
CA ARG A 98 28.71 -14.79 -0.46
C ARG A 98 27.51 -14.50 -1.37
N ARG A 99 26.68 -15.50 -1.64
CA ARG A 99 25.47 -15.36 -2.47
C ARG A 99 24.49 -14.36 -1.87
N ASN A 100 24.33 -14.34 -0.54
CA ASN A 100 23.48 -13.37 0.13
C ASN A 100 23.98 -11.93 0.02
N LEU A 101 25.29 -11.72 -0.09
CA LEU A 101 25.90 -10.39 -0.29
C LEU A 101 25.83 -9.89 -1.74
N SER A 102 25.51 -10.78 -2.69
CA SER A 102 25.57 -10.50 -4.13
C SER A 102 24.18 -10.33 -4.70
N ILE A 103 24.03 -9.47 -5.70
CA ILE A 103 22.86 -9.39 -6.57
C ILE A 103 23.25 -10.04 -7.91
N TYR A 104 22.47 -11.04 -8.34
CA TYR A 104 22.65 -11.66 -9.65
C TYR A 104 21.82 -10.90 -10.67
N GLU A 105 22.47 -10.31 -11.64
CA GLU A 105 21.83 -9.40 -12.61
C GLU A 105 20.73 -10.09 -13.42
N GLU A 106 20.90 -11.39 -13.72
CA GLU A 106 19.90 -12.20 -14.39
C GLU A 106 18.58 -12.39 -13.59
N ASN A 107 18.64 -12.23 -12.26
CA ASN A 107 17.48 -12.37 -11.37
C ASN A 107 16.86 -11.03 -11.00
N VAL A 108 17.42 -9.92 -11.42
CA VAL A 108 16.90 -8.60 -11.10
C VAL A 108 15.49 -8.44 -11.67
N CYS A 109 14.55 -8.04 -10.80
CA CYS A 109 13.16 -7.77 -11.16
C CYS A 109 12.68 -6.37 -10.77
N CYS A 110 13.37 -5.68 -9.85
CA CYS A 110 12.95 -4.35 -9.43
C CYS A 110 14.13 -3.43 -9.07
N HIS A 111 13.83 -2.14 -9.07
CA HIS A 111 14.67 -1.07 -8.55
C HIS A 111 13.95 -0.34 -7.41
N HIS A 112 14.66 -0.07 -6.33
CA HIS A 112 14.20 0.69 -5.17
C HIS A 112 14.79 2.09 -5.21
N MET A 113 14.00 3.10 -5.56
CA MET A 113 14.45 4.48 -5.70
C MET A 113 14.61 5.18 -4.35
N LYS A 114 13.70 4.92 -3.42
CA LYS A 114 13.66 5.53 -2.10
C LYS A 114 13.19 4.52 -1.06
N ILE A 115 13.78 4.55 0.13
CA ILE A 115 13.37 3.71 1.26
C ILE A 115 13.33 4.56 2.52
N TRP A 116 12.25 4.42 3.31
CA TRP A 116 12.05 5.17 4.55
C TRP A 116 11.19 4.38 5.54
N LEU A 117 11.16 4.82 6.79
CA LEU A 117 10.23 4.32 7.79
C LEU A 117 8.95 5.17 7.79
N ASP A 118 7.81 4.50 7.85
CA ASP A 118 6.51 5.11 8.03
C ASP A 118 5.85 4.56 9.29
N PHE A 119 5.34 5.46 10.14
CA PHE A 119 4.86 5.10 11.47
C PHE A 119 3.33 5.02 11.57
N ASP A 120 2.60 5.56 10.58
CA ASP A 120 1.17 5.84 10.76
C ASP A 120 0.27 5.28 9.66
N ARG A 121 0.71 5.28 8.38
CA ARG A 121 -0.16 5.04 7.24
C ARG A 121 -0.54 3.58 7.04
N VAL A 122 0.33 2.66 7.46
CA VAL A 122 0.07 1.22 7.32
C VAL A 122 -0.53 0.69 8.61
N LYS A 123 -1.63 -0.04 8.47
CA LYS A 123 -2.28 -0.70 9.59
C LYS A 123 -2.29 -2.21 9.37
N ASP A 124 -2.14 -2.96 10.44
CA ASP A 124 -2.31 -4.40 10.41
C ASP A 124 -3.81 -4.78 10.26
N LYS A 125 -4.06 -6.08 10.21
CA LYS A 125 -5.43 -6.62 10.12
C LYS A 125 -6.33 -6.27 11.32
N ASP A 126 -5.74 -5.90 12.43
CA ASP A 126 -6.43 -5.52 13.67
C ASP A 126 -6.60 -3.98 13.76
N GLY A 127 -6.19 -3.24 12.72
CA GLY A 127 -6.28 -1.78 12.63
C GLY A 127 -5.20 -1.02 13.41
N LYS A 128 -4.20 -1.72 13.96
CA LYS A 128 -3.09 -1.13 14.69
C LYS A 128 -2.02 -0.62 13.73
N SER A 129 -1.49 0.58 13.98
CA SER A 129 -0.39 1.15 13.18
C SER A 129 0.86 0.29 13.27
N VAL A 130 1.47 0.04 12.12
CA VAL A 130 2.71 -0.75 11.96
C VAL A 130 3.84 0.18 11.52
N ILE A 131 5.01 0.05 12.15
CA ILE A 131 6.22 0.75 11.69
C ILE A 131 6.69 0.06 10.42
N SER A 132 6.31 0.62 9.29
CA SER A 132 6.54 0.02 7.99
C SER A 132 7.82 0.52 7.34
N ILE A 133 8.50 -0.37 6.65
CA ILE A 133 9.59 -0.02 5.74
C ILE A 133 8.94 0.18 4.38
N MET A 134 8.90 1.43 3.94
CA MET A 134 8.33 1.85 2.67
C MET A 134 9.40 1.95 1.59
N SER A 135 9.02 1.66 0.36
CA SER A 135 9.87 1.82 -0.81
C SER A 135 9.10 2.38 -2.00
N LEU A 136 9.75 3.20 -2.80
CA LEU A 136 9.35 3.47 -4.18
C LEU A 136 10.00 2.43 -5.08
N VAL A 137 9.18 1.52 -5.62
CA VAL A 137 9.59 0.35 -6.40
C VAL A 137 9.16 0.49 -7.84
N ALA A 138 10.05 0.20 -8.78
CA ALA A 138 9.72 0.07 -10.19
C ALA A 138 10.20 -1.27 -10.73
N PRO A 139 9.46 -1.92 -11.65
CA PRO A 139 9.96 -3.05 -12.42
C PRO A 139 11.27 -2.70 -13.14
N ASN A 140 12.27 -3.54 -13.04
CA ASN A 140 13.59 -3.31 -13.62
C ASN A 140 14.33 -4.63 -13.84
N GLY A 141 15.27 -4.62 -14.79
CA GLY A 141 16.10 -5.79 -15.09
C GLY A 141 15.40 -6.88 -15.90
N PRO A 142 16.07 -8.02 -16.13
CA PRO A 142 15.58 -9.09 -17.00
C PRO A 142 14.20 -9.65 -16.58
N LEU A 143 13.92 -9.72 -15.28
CA LEU A 143 12.66 -10.24 -14.74
C LEU A 143 11.65 -9.13 -14.36
N GLY A 144 11.95 -7.87 -14.69
CA GLY A 144 11.05 -6.74 -14.41
C GLY A 144 9.65 -6.90 -14.99
N HIS A 145 9.53 -7.49 -16.17
CA HIS A 145 8.25 -7.75 -16.84
C HIS A 145 7.32 -8.69 -16.05
N VAL A 146 7.90 -9.61 -15.24
CA VAL A 146 7.11 -10.51 -14.38
C VAL A 146 6.48 -9.71 -13.25
N LEU A 147 7.28 -8.90 -12.56
CA LEU A 147 6.79 -8.03 -11.49
C LEU A 147 5.76 -7.02 -12.02
N GLU A 148 5.99 -6.45 -13.21
CA GLU A 148 5.08 -5.46 -13.78
C GLU A 148 3.68 -6.01 -14.01
N LYS A 149 3.57 -7.21 -14.59
CA LYS A 149 2.28 -7.87 -14.82
C LYS A 149 1.50 -8.06 -13.53
N GLN A 150 2.17 -8.45 -12.44
CA GLN A 150 1.53 -8.70 -11.16
C GLN A 150 1.16 -7.40 -10.42
N LEU A 151 1.98 -6.35 -10.54
CA LEU A 151 1.63 -5.03 -10.01
C LEU A 151 0.38 -4.45 -10.69
N GLN A 152 0.22 -4.70 -12.00
CA GLN A 152 -0.91 -4.22 -12.79
C GLN A 152 -2.16 -5.08 -12.63
N ASN A 153 -2.03 -6.34 -12.22
CA ASN A 153 -3.19 -7.22 -12.02
C ASN A 153 -3.85 -6.93 -10.67
N PRO A 154 -5.11 -6.45 -10.62
CA PRO A 154 -5.76 -6.10 -9.37
C PRO A 154 -6.02 -7.29 -8.43
N HIS A 155 -5.97 -8.52 -8.95
CA HIS A 155 -6.25 -9.76 -8.21
C HIS A 155 -4.99 -10.48 -7.73
N GLU A 156 -3.81 -10.11 -8.25
CA GLU A 156 -2.56 -10.73 -7.84
C GLU A 156 -1.87 -9.91 -6.76
N ASN A 157 -1.32 -10.61 -5.77
CA ASN A 157 -0.52 -10.00 -4.72
C ASN A 157 0.94 -9.90 -5.16
N VAL A 158 1.63 -8.89 -4.64
CA VAL A 158 3.07 -8.70 -4.79
C VAL A 158 3.67 -8.54 -3.41
N CYS A 159 4.58 -9.42 -3.05
CA CYS A 159 5.18 -9.47 -1.73
C CYS A 159 6.67 -9.18 -1.78
N PHE A 160 7.17 -8.55 -0.73
CA PHE A 160 8.60 -8.30 -0.57
C PHE A 160 9.13 -8.94 0.70
N SER A 161 10.40 -9.25 0.71
CA SER A 161 11.09 -9.74 1.89
C SER A 161 12.48 -9.13 2.01
N ILE A 162 12.87 -8.85 3.25
CA ILE A 162 14.16 -8.22 3.56
C ILE A 162 15.26 -9.26 3.44
N ARG A 163 16.27 -8.98 2.62
CA ARG A 163 17.55 -9.68 2.62
C ARG A 163 18.53 -8.89 3.47
N SER A 164 18.87 -9.40 4.63
CA SER A 164 19.65 -8.66 5.62
C SER A 164 20.54 -9.57 6.45
N PHE A 165 21.53 -8.97 7.10
CA PHE A 165 22.27 -9.55 8.19
C PHE A 165 21.74 -9.00 9.50
N THR A 166 21.52 -9.88 10.47
CA THR A 166 20.93 -9.55 11.77
C THR A 166 21.85 -9.98 12.90
N ASP A 167 21.79 -9.23 14.00
CA ASP A 167 22.31 -9.66 15.28
C ASP A 167 21.15 -10.29 16.06
N ASN A 168 21.28 -11.59 16.34
CA ASN A 168 20.21 -12.37 16.94
C ASN A 168 20.47 -12.53 18.43
N THR A 169 19.53 -12.09 19.24
CA THR A 169 19.58 -12.23 20.71
C THR A 169 18.30 -12.88 21.21
N LEU A 170 18.44 -13.74 22.21
CA LEU A 170 17.28 -14.31 22.90
C LEU A 170 16.92 -13.42 24.09
N ARG A 171 15.73 -12.80 24.04
CA ARG A 171 15.25 -11.93 25.10
C ARG A 171 13.86 -12.36 25.56
N PHE A 172 13.72 -12.67 26.84
CA PHE A 172 12.45 -13.16 27.40
C PHE A 172 11.85 -14.36 26.66
N GLY A 173 12.69 -15.27 26.14
CA GLY A 173 12.26 -16.41 25.35
C GLY A 173 11.91 -16.11 23.90
N ILE A 174 12.03 -14.86 23.45
CA ILE A 174 11.77 -14.42 22.08
C ILE A 174 13.12 -14.20 21.38
N GLU A 175 13.26 -14.73 20.16
CA GLU A 175 14.38 -14.41 19.29
C GLU A 175 14.19 -13.01 18.70
N GLU A 176 15.00 -12.05 19.15
CA GLU A 176 15.07 -10.71 18.56
C GLU A 176 16.12 -10.70 17.45
N ARG A 177 15.76 -10.18 16.27
CA ARG A 177 16.65 -10.03 15.10
C ARG A 177 16.84 -8.56 14.80
N VAL A 178 17.89 -7.97 15.36
CA VAL A 178 18.27 -6.59 15.11
C VAL A 178 18.94 -6.48 13.75
N LEU A 179 18.38 -5.71 12.82
CA LEU A 179 18.97 -5.47 11.50
C LEU A 179 20.30 -4.73 11.66
N LYS A 180 21.38 -5.29 11.12
CA LYS A 180 22.74 -4.70 11.09
C LYS A 180 23.12 -4.20 9.70
N GLU A 181 22.70 -4.89 8.67
CA GLU A 181 22.92 -4.49 7.27
C GLU A 181 21.75 -5.01 6.44
N ILE A 182 21.23 -4.15 5.56
CA ILE A 182 20.21 -4.53 4.58
C ILE A 182 20.92 -4.66 3.23
N VAL A 183 20.87 -5.84 2.64
CA VAL A 183 21.39 -6.07 1.31
C VAL A 183 20.42 -5.51 0.27
N THR A 184 19.20 -5.95 0.32
CA THR A 184 18.11 -5.49 -0.56
C THR A 184 16.75 -5.95 -0.04
N PHE A 185 15.70 -5.67 -0.81
CA PHE A 185 14.38 -6.26 -0.66
C PHE A 185 14.07 -7.03 -1.94
N ASP A 186 13.83 -8.33 -1.78
CA ASP A 186 13.54 -9.21 -2.90
C ASP A 186 12.03 -9.41 -3.07
N TYR A 187 11.60 -9.56 -4.32
CA TYR A 187 10.24 -9.95 -4.64
C TYR A 187 10.07 -11.45 -4.38
N VAL A 188 9.08 -11.82 -3.57
CA VAL A 188 8.81 -13.19 -3.12
C VAL A 188 7.33 -13.54 -3.25
N ASN A 189 7.00 -14.84 -3.29
CA ASN A 189 5.61 -15.28 -3.34
C ASN A 189 4.87 -15.07 -2.03
N GLU A 190 5.57 -15.22 -0.89
CA GLU A 190 5.00 -15.04 0.44
C GLU A 190 5.93 -14.15 1.28
N PRO A 191 5.40 -13.12 1.94
CA PRO A 191 6.23 -12.21 2.72
C PRO A 191 6.60 -12.85 4.05
N GLY A 192 7.86 -12.68 4.47
CA GLY A 192 8.28 -13.05 5.82
C GLY A 192 7.63 -12.18 6.92
N ILE A 193 7.21 -10.97 6.59
CA ILE A 193 6.48 -10.02 7.43
C ILE A 193 5.14 -9.75 6.78
N ALA A 194 4.05 -10.05 7.48
CA ALA A 194 2.69 -10.10 6.92
C ALA A 194 2.21 -8.83 6.20
N THR A 195 2.72 -7.65 6.57
CA THR A 195 2.36 -6.37 5.94
C THR A 195 3.23 -6.01 4.73
N ALA A 196 4.27 -6.79 4.42
CA ALA A 196 5.18 -6.51 3.30
C ALA A 196 4.61 -7.01 1.97
N GLU A 197 3.42 -6.52 1.62
CA GLU A 197 2.69 -6.92 0.43
C GLU A 197 1.87 -5.77 -0.17
N LYS A 198 1.46 -5.95 -1.43
CA LYS A 198 0.71 -4.98 -2.23
C LYS A 198 -0.57 -4.50 -1.55
N PHE A 199 -1.31 -5.41 -0.92
CA PHE A 199 -2.63 -5.08 -0.34
C PHE A 199 -2.56 -4.27 0.96
N PHE A 200 -1.37 -4.05 1.51
CA PHE A 200 -1.12 -3.10 2.60
C PHE A 200 -0.49 -1.80 2.13
N ALA A 201 -0.21 -1.65 0.83
CA ALA A 201 0.40 -0.44 0.29
C ALA A 201 -0.56 0.76 0.42
N PRO A 202 -0.10 1.91 0.95
CA PRO A 202 -0.94 3.10 1.10
C PRO A 202 -1.41 3.69 -0.24
N SER A 203 -0.73 3.37 -1.33
CA SER A 203 -1.08 3.81 -2.68
C SER A 203 -2.05 2.87 -3.40
N LEU A 204 -2.57 1.84 -2.70
CA LEU A 204 -3.55 0.93 -3.28
C LEU A 204 -4.87 1.68 -3.53
N GLU A 205 -5.28 1.72 -4.78
CA GLU A 205 -6.59 2.26 -5.17
C GLU A 205 -7.64 1.17 -4.96
N SER A 206 -8.60 1.44 -4.12
CA SER A 206 -9.73 0.55 -3.90
C SER A 206 -11.02 1.27 -4.20
N PHE A 207 -12.02 0.50 -4.62
CA PHE A 207 -13.34 0.99 -4.92
C PHE A 207 -14.26 0.67 -3.75
N SER A 208 -14.94 1.67 -3.21
CA SER A 208 -16.09 1.48 -2.34
C SER A 208 -17.35 1.94 -3.07
N ASN A 209 -18.35 1.08 -3.07
CA ASN A 209 -19.67 1.42 -3.58
C ASN A 209 -20.46 2.01 -2.42
N TYR A 210 -20.87 3.26 -2.57
CA TYR A 210 -21.84 3.88 -1.67
C TYR A 210 -23.20 3.88 -2.35
N GLU A 211 -24.17 3.29 -1.68
CA GLU A 211 -25.56 3.42 -2.06
C GLU A 211 -26.26 4.21 -0.96
N MET A 212 -26.93 5.28 -1.34
CA MET A 212 -27.69 6.11 -0.44
C MET A 212 -29.08 6.33 -1.01
N GLU A 213 -30.08 6.00 -0.23
CA GLU A 213 -31.47 6.22 -0.60
C GLU A 213 -31.88 7.64 -0.21
N PHE A 214 -32.31 8.42 -1.18
CA PHE A 214 -32.86 9.75 -0.97
C PHE A 214 -34.36 9.70 -1.13
N SER A 215 -35.10 10.11 -0.11
CA SER A 215 -36.52 10.36 -0.24
C SER A 215 -36.75 11.62 -1.06
N ARG A 216 -37.89 11.68 -1.73
CA ARG A 216 -38.31 12.85 -2.49
C ARG A 216 -38.21 14.14 -1.65
N GLY A 217 -38.69 14.13 -0.38
CA GLY A 217 -38.62 15.30 0.49
C GLY A 217 -37.21 15.79 0.80
N MET A 218 -36.22 14.87 0.94
CA MET A 218 -34.83 15.22 1.15
C MET A 218 -34.25 15.93 -0.08
N LEU A 219 -34.59 15.45 -1.29
CA LEU A 219 -34.13 16.08 -2.53
C LEU A 219 -34.79 17.44 -2.77
N GLU A 220 -36.10 17.57 -2.49
CA GLU A 220 -36.81 18.84 -2.54
C GLU A 220 -36.12 19.87 -1.62
N GLN A 221 -35.83 19.49 -0.38
CA GLN A 221 -35.13 20.35 0.56
C GLN A 221 -33.73 20.73 0.07
N ALA A 222 -32.92 19.77 -0.40
CA ALA A 222 -31.57 20.04 -0.89
C ALA A 222 -31.54 20.97 -2.11
N ILE A 223 -32.46 20.82 -3.04
CA ILE A 223 -32.52 21.61 -4.28
C ILE A 223 -33.02 23.03 -4.01
N TYR A 224 -34.01 23.21 -3.13
CA TYR A 224 -34.68 24.50 -2.96
C TYR A 224 -34.16 25.34 -1.79
N THR A 225 -33.52 24.73 -0.79
CA THR A 225 -32.93 25.48 0.35
C THR A 225 -31.50 25.93 0.14
N HIS A 226 -30.72 25.26 -0.73
CA HIS A 226 -29.38 25.63 -1.10
C HIS A 226 -29.37 26.33 -2.48
N ARG A 227 -29.69 27.62 -2.50
CA ARG A 227 -29.14 28.51 -3.53
C ARG A 227 -27.84 29.09 -2.99
N PRO A 228 -26.66 28.65 -3.42
CA PRO A 228 -25.43 29.30 -3.01
C PRO A 228 -25.43 30.73 -3.57
N ALA A 229 -25.42 31.67 -2.68
CA ALA A 229 -25.04 33.03 -3.00
C ALA A 229 -23.51 33.01 -3.13
N GLY A 230 -22.98 32.91 -4.36
CA GLY A 230 -21.53 32.93 -4.60
C GLY A 230 -21.06 31.72 -5.40
N ILE A 231 -20.82 31.99 -6.60
CA ILE A 231 -20.39 31.17 -7.71
C ILE A 231 -19.11 30.42 -7.40
N SER A 232 -19.16 29.10 -7.35
CA SER A 232 -18.07 28.27 -7.83
C SER A 232 -18.39 27.86 -9.27
N ASN A 233 -17.39 27.94 -10.16
CA ASN A 233 -17.50 27.59 -11.57
C ASN A 233 -17.65 26.09 -11.85
N GLU A 234 -18.24 25.34 -10.94
CA GLU A 234 -18.61 23.95 -11.19
C GLU A 234 -19.98 23.94 -11.86
N SER A 235 -19.99 23.60 -13.13
CA SER A 235 -21.18 23.49 -13.94
C SER A 235 -22.14 22.46 -13.35
N THR A 236 -23.34 22.88 -12.94
CA THR A 236 -24.41 21.95 -12.59
C THR A 236 -24.80 21.18 -13.85
N ILE A 237 -24.44 19.89 -13.91
CA ILE A 237 -24.67 19.03 -15.09
C ILE A 237 -26.14 18.65 -15.19
N ILE A 238 -26.85 18.52 -14.06
CA ILE A 238 -28.29 18.19 -14.03
C ILE A 238 -28.99 19.20 -13.10
N SER A 239 -29.98 19.91 -13.63
CA SER A 239 -30.81 20.78 -12.81
C SER A 239 -31.78 19.97 -11.95
N GLY A 240 -32.19 20.51 -10.81
CA GLY A 240 -33.20 19.88 -9.96
C GLY A 240 -34.50 19.56 -10.71
N ASP A 241 -34.94 20.46 -11.58
CA ASP A 241 -36.13 20.27 -12.40
C ASP A 241 -35.99 19.11 -13.38
N ALA A 242 -34.81 18.97 -14.00
CA ALA A 242 -34.51 17.85 -14.89
C ALA A 242 -34.52 16.51 -14.16
N LEU A 243 -33.98 16.47 -12.93
CA LEU A 243 -34.02 15.27 -12.09
C LEU A 243 -35.45 14.86 -11.71
N PHE A 244 -36.28 15.82 -11.27
CA PHE A 244 -37.68 15.56 -10.92
C PHE A 244 -38.49 15.05 -12.11
N ASN A 245 -38.31 15.66 -13.28
CA ASN A 245 -38.95 15.22 -14.53
C ASN A 245 -38.50 13.80 -14.89
N ALA A 246 -37.22 13.48 -14.81
CA ALA A 246 -36.70 12.15 -15.12
C ALA A 246 -37.25 11.07 -14.18
N MET A 247 -37.50 11.42 -12.91
CA MET A 247 -38.11 10.54 -11.91
C MET A 247 -39.64 10.44 -12.01
N GLY A 248 -40.27 11.22 -12.93
CA GLY A 248 -41.72 11.27 -13.05
C GLY A 248 -42.41 11.93 -11.85
N TRP A 249 -41.71 12.76 -11.10
CA TRP A 249 -42.24 13.49 -9.96
C TRP A 249 -42.80 14.84 -10.42
N SER A 250 -43.97 15.21 -9.89
CA SER A 250 -44.46 16.57 -10.12
C SER A 250 -43.58 17.58 -9.38
N LEU A 251 -43.27 18.67 -10.06
CA LEU A 251 -42.54 19.79 -9.45
C LEU A 251 -43.34 20.38 -8.29
N PRO A 252 -42.67 20.72 -7.16
CA PRO A 252 -43.35 21.39 -6.06
C PRO A 252 -43.80 22.77 -6.54
N SER A 253 -45.07 23.11 -6.24
CA SER A 253 -45.58 24.45 -6.57
C SER A 253 -44.82 25.51 -5.78
N SER A 254 -44.39 26.58 -6.46
CA SER A 254 -43.65 27.68 -5.85
C SER A 254 -44.36 28.37 -4.67
N GLU A 255 -45.65 28.16 -4.49
CA GLU A 255 -46.44 28.68 -3.37
C GLU A 255 -46.18 27.95 -2.04
N LYS A 256 -45.69 26.70 -2.04
CA LYS A 256 -45.45 25.94 -0.80
C LYS A 256 -44.14 26.27 -0.12
N LEU A 257 -43.27 27.06 -0.71
CA LEU A 257 -41.92 27.40 -0.22
C LEU A 257 -41.81 28.78 0.42
N ARG A 258 -42.92 29.43 0.69
CA ARG A 258 -42.89 30.64 1.55
C ARG A 258 -42.64 30.20 2.99
N LEU A 259 -41.39 30.44 3.45
CA LEU A 259 -41.07 30.39 4.87
C LEU A 259 -42.08 31.32 5.59
N PRO A 260 -42.66 30.89 6.76
CA PRO A 260 -43.42 31.81 7.54
C PRO A 260 -42.55 33.03 7.85
N SER A 261 -43.03 34.19 7.48
CA SER A 261 -42.39 35.44 7.87
C SER A 261 -42.37 35.47 9.39
N LEU A 262 -41.19 35.44 9.97
CA LEU A 262 -40.99 35.76 11.37
C LEU A 262 -41.45 37.22 11.51
N GLY A 263 -42.70 37.41 11.94
CA GLY A 263 -43.20 38.72 12.34
C GLY A 263 -42.40 39.18 13.56
N TRP A 264 -41.92 40.39 13.48
CA TRP A 264 -41.43 41.16 14.60
C TRP A 264 -42.63 41.59 15.46
#